data_3526c916beb3421d636393cfb42ded76
#
_entry.id   3526c916beb3421d636393cfb42ded76
#
_cell.length_a   1.000
_cell.length_b   1.000
_cell.length_c   1.000
_cell.angle_alpha   90.00
_cell.angle_beta   90.00
_cell.angle_gamma   90.00
#
_symmetry.space_group_name_H-M   'P 1'
#
loop_
_entity.id
_entity.type
_entity.pdbx_description
1 polymer ?
#
loop_
_entity_poly.entity_id
_entity_poly.type
_entity_poly.pdbx_seq_one_letter_code
_entity_poly.pdbx_strand_id
1 'polypeptide(L)'
;MKKEDEFLEFIGKALYFYLAGQIIIFIVKELYERMDKKNKLFNNGKLDNIIGLKSVKDDIMYYMDFIKNKNKYLDWSVNLPRGILLVGPPGTGKTLLVKTIAANLKIPVISACGSDFIEKFVGVGASRIRNLFAKAKRKKKCIIFIDEIDAIGGNRHDENNSERKSTLNQLLVELDGFN
;
A
#
# COMPACT_ATOMS: atom_id res chain seq x y z
N MET A 1 8.44 -25.17 -54.41
CA MET A 1 7.37 -25.75 -53.59
C MET A 1 7.79 -25.90 -52.11
N LYS A 2 8.66 -26.85 -51.71
CA LYS A 2 9.02 -27.01 -50.29
C LYS A 2 9.61 -25.75 -49.57
N LYS A 3 10.43 -24.96 -50.24
CA LYS A 3 11.03 -23.72 -49.69
C LYS A 3 10.03 -22.58 -49.58
N GLU A 4 9.02 -22.55 -50.42
CA GLU A 4 7.95 -21.54 -50.36
C GLU A 4 6.98 -21.81 -49.20
N ASP A 5 6.70 -23.10 -48.94
CA ASP A 5 5.85 -23.50 -47.80
C ASP A 5 6.52 -23.18 -46.44
N GLU A 6 7.84 -23.46 -46.33
CA GLU A 6 8.62 -23.10 -45.12
C GLU A 6 8.70 -21.57 -44.91
N PHE A 7 8.80 -20.79 -45.96
CA PHE A 7 8.82 -19.33 -45.90
C PHE A 7 7.48 -18.76 -45.47
N LEU A 8 6.37 -19.29 -45.99
CA LEU A 8 5.01 -18.90 -45.61
C LEU A 8 4.72 -19.27 -44.14
N GLU A 9 5.18 -20.43 -43.67
CA GLU A 9 5.04 -20.83 -42.28
C GLU A 9 5.85 -19.92 -41.33
N PHE A 10 7.05 -19.49 -41.72
CA PHE A 10 7.88 -18.54 -40.96
C PHE A 10 7.21 -17.17 -40.85
N ILE A 11 6.67 -16.66 -41.97
CA ILE A 11 5.92 -15.38 -41.97
C ILE A 11 4.69 -15.48 -41.08
N GLY A 12 3.95 -16.57 -41.15
CA GLY A 12 2.77 -16.81 -40.32
C GLY A 12 3.09 -16.78 -38.82
N LYS A 13 4.18 -17.45 -38.42
CA LYS A 13 4.67 -17.43 -37.03
C LYS A 13 5.12 -16.04 -36.61
N ALA A 14 5.85 -15.32 -37.44
CA ALA A 14 6.27 -13.95 -37.15
C ALA A 14 5.09 -13.01 -36.98
N LEU A 15 4.07 -13.10 -37.83
CA LEU A 15 2.85 -12.31 -37.75
C LEU A 15 2.06 -12.65 -36.49
N TYR A 16 1.97 -13.92 -36.12
CA TYR A 16 1.32 -14.35 -34.88
C TYR A 16 1.99 -13.77 -33.64
N PHE A 17 3.34 -13.83 -33.54
CA PHE A 17 4.06 -13.22 -32.41
C PHE A 17 3.91 -11.70 -32.38
N TYR A 18 3.89 -11.04 -33.53
CA TYR A 18 3.66 -9.60 -33.60
C TYR A 18 2.26 -9.23 -33.09
N LEU A 19 1.21 -9.93 -33.54
CA LEU A 19 -0.17 -9.69 -33.08
C LEU A 19 -0.35 -10.01 -31.59
N ALA A 20 0.23 -11.11 -31.11
CA ALA A 20 0.22 -11.46 -29.69
C ALA A 20 0.91 -10.38 -28.85
N GLY A 21 2.03 -9.84 -29.31
CA GLY A 21 2.73 -8.73 -28.68
C GLY A 21 1.85 -7.46 -28.57
N GLN A 22 1.13 -7.11 -29.63
CA GLN A 22 0.21 -5.96 -29.64
C GLN A 22 -0.95 -6.15 -28.67
N ILE A 23 -1.50 -7.38 -28.57
CA ILE A 23 -2.56 -7.69 -27.61
C ILE A 23 -2.05 -7.56 -26.17
N ILE A 24 -0.86 -8.07 -25.88
CA ILE A 24 -0.25 -7.95 -24.54
C ILE A 24 -0.03 -6.49 -24.18
N ILE A 25 0.52 -5.68 -25.08
CA ILE A 25 0.73 -4.23 -24.87
C ILE A 25 -0.61 -3.54 -24.61
N PHE A 26 -1.65 -3.87 -25.38
CA PHE A 26 -2.98 -3.31 -25.20
C PHE A 26 -3.57 -3.65 -23.82
N ILE A 27 -3.47 -4.93 -23.40
CA ILE A 27 -3.95 -5.37 -22.07
C ILE A 27 -3.19 -4.65 -20.95
N VAL A 28 -1.85 -4.58 -21.06
CA VAL A 28 -1.01 -3.89 -20.06
C VAL A 28 -1.38 -2.41 -19.96
N LYS A 29 -1.61 -1.76 -21.11
CA LYS A 29 -2.03 -0.35 -21.15
C LYS A 29 -3.41 -0.15 -20.51
N GLU A 30 -4.37 -1.00 -20.83
CA GLU A 30 -5.72 -0.98 -20.26
C GLU A 30 -5.69 -1.20 -18.74
N LEU A 31 -4.88 -2.17 -18.26
CA LEU A 31 -4.68 -2.40 -16.83
C LEU A 31 -4.03 -1.18 -16.15
N TYR A 32 -3.04 -0.59 -16.79
CA TYR A 32 -2.37 0.60 -16.28
C TYR A 32 -3.33 1.80 -16.20
N GLU A 33 -4.15 2.02 -17.22
CA GLU A 33 -5.17 3.08 -17.22
C GLU A 33 -6.27 2.85 -16.17
N ARG A 34 -6.68 1.60 -15.94
CA ARG A 34 -7.63 1.27 -14.85
C ARG A 34 -7.02 1.55 -13.47
N MET A 35 -5.75 1.21 -13.28
CA MET A 35 -5.03 1.52 -12.03
C MET A 35 -4.88 3.03 -11.84
N ASP A 36 -4.57 3.78 -12.89
CA ASP A 36 -4.40 5.23 -12.86
C ASP A 36 -5.75 5.97 -12.65
N LYS A 37 -6.84 5.49 -13.28
CA LYS A 37 -8.19 5.99 -12.99
C LYS A 37 -8.60 5.78 -11.54
N LYS A 38 -8.28 4.62 -10.96
CA LYS A 38 -8.53 4.34 -9.54
C LYS A 38 -7.74 5.29 -8.63
N ASN A 39 -6.52 5.64 -9.02
CA ASN A 39 -5.69 6.61 -8.32
C ASN A 39 -6.17 8.06 -8.55
N LYS A 40 -6.67 8.41 -9.73
CA LYS A 40 -7.21 9.76 -10.04
C LYS A 40 -8.52 10.08 -9.32
N LEU A 41 -9.38 9.09 -9.06
CA LEU A 41 -10.60 9.27 -8.26
C LEU A 41 -10.29 9.73 -6.83
N PHE A 42 -9.07 9.47 -6.32
CA PHE A 42 -8.63 9.93 -5.01
C PHE A 42 -7.82 11.23 -5.05
N ASN A 43 -7.41 11.71 -6.21
CA ASN A 43 -6.58 12.92 -6.36
C ASN A 43 -7.32 14.24 -6.12
N ASN A 44 -8.66 14.24 -6.01
CA ASN A 44 -9.47 15.42 -5.69
C ASN A 44 -9.87 15.48 -4.20
N GLY A 45 -9.24 14.70 -3.33
CA GLY A 45 -9.52 14.67 -1.91
C GLY A 45 -9.02 15.93 -1.21
N LYS A 46 -9.83 16.99 -1.17
CA LYS A 46 -9.59 18.08 -0.22
C LYS A 46 -9.98 17.59 1.17
N LEU A 47 -9.18 17.89 2.19
CA LEU A 47 -9.51 17.61 3.61
C LEU A 47 -10.86 18.23 4.01
N ASP A 48 -11.27 19.30 3.33
CA ASP A 48 -12.56 19.95 3.50
C ASP A 48 -13.76 19.05 3.16
N ASN A 49 -13.56 18.05 2.31
CA ASN A 49 -14.61 17.08 1.94
C ASN A 49 -14.92 16.07 3.05
N ILE A 50 -14.09 15.99 4.08
CA ILE A 50 -14.36 15.17 5.26
C ILE A 50 -15.18 16.05 6.22
N ILE A 51 -16.46 15.76 6.35
CA ILE A 51 -17.36 16.48 7.25
C ILE A 51 -17.16 15.96 8.68
N GLY A 52 -17.06 16.85 9.65
CA GLY A 52 -16.81 16.50 11.05
C GLY A 52 -15.31 16.28 11.35
N LEU A 53 -15.01 15.66 12.51
CA LEU A 53 -13.65 15.29 12.95
C LEU A 53 -12.66 16.49 13.01
N LYS A 54 -13.12 17.67 13.46
CA LYS A 54 -12.29 18.90 13.46
C LYS A 54 -10.96 18.71 14.20
N SER A 55 -10.99 18.16 15.42
CA SER A 55 -9.78 17.89 16.21
C SER A 55 -8.81 16.95 15.51
N VAL A 56 -9.34 15.85 14.93
CA VAL A 56 -8.52 14.87 14.18
C VAL A 56 -7.91 15.51 12.92
N LYS A 57 -8.63 16.42 12.27
CA LYS A 57 -8.10 17.17 11.12
C LYS A 57 -6.97 18.09 11.53
N ASP A 58 -7.10 18.78 12.64
CA ASP A 58 -6.08 19.69 13.14
C ASP A 58 -4.79 18.92 13.48
N ASP A 59 -4.91 17.77 14.16
CA ASP A 59 -3.79 16.89 14.46
C ASP A 59 -3.11 16.39 13.15
N ILE A 60 -3.92 15.94 12.19
CA ILE A 60 -3.41 15.44 10.92
C ILE A 60 -2.75 16.54 10.09
N MET A 61 -3.29 17.76 10.09
CA MET A 61 -2.67 18.89 9.40
C MET A 61 -1.28 19.17 9.96
N TYR A 62 -1.08 19.05 11.26
CA TYR A 62 0.23 19.18 11.90
C TYR A 62 1.20 18.12 11.37
N TYR A 63 0.80 16.83 11.30
CA TYR A 63 1.63 15.78 10.73
C TYR A 63 1.91 15.99 9.24
N MET A 64 0.93 16.47 8.50
CA MET A 64 1.10 16.77 7.07
C MET A 64 2.11 17.90 6.83
N ASP A 65 2.06 18.96 7.65
CA ASP A 65 3.03 20.06 7.59
C ASP A 65 4.43 19.54 7.86
N PHE A 66 4.57 18.69 8.85
CA PHE A 66 5.84 18.06 9.16
C PHE A 66 6.40 17.21 7.99
N ILE A 67 5.58 16.38 7.37
CA ILE A 67 5.99 15.56 6.22
C ILE A 67 6.39 16.43 5.03
N LYS A 68 5.69 17.56 4.81
CA LYS A 68 6.00 18.50 3.73
C LYS A 68 7.28 19.29 3.99
N ASN A 69 7.45 19.76 5.21
CA ASN A 69 8.45 20.73 5.61
C ASN A 69 9.49 20.14 6.58
N LYS A 70 9.93 18.90 6.32
CA LYS A 70 10.85 18.15 7.21
C LYS A 70 12.06 19.00 7.67
N ASN A 71 12.65 19.78 6.78
CA ASN A 71 13.82 20.61 7.09
C ASN A 71 13.58 21.66 8.17
N LYS A 72 12.34 22.22 8.23
CA LYS A 72 11.97 23.20 9.26
C LYS A 72 12.00 22.63 10.69
N TYR A 73 11.82 21.32 10.83
CA TYR A 73 11.70 20.62 12.11
C TYR A 73 12.99 19.87 12.50
N LEU A 74 13.94 19.71 11.58
CA LEU A 74 15.23 19.04 11.85
C LEU A 74 16.05 19.79 12.90
N ASP A 75 16.01 21.12 12.88
CA ASP A 75 16.75 21.98 13.82
C ASP A 75 16.20 21.90 15.25
N TRP A 76 15.00 21.39 15.43
CA TRP A 76 14.32 21.33 16.73
C TRP A 76 14.46 19.98 17.43
N SER A 77 15.24 19.04 16.87
CA SER A 77 15.43 17.67 17.38
C SER A 77 14.10 16.93 17.67
N VAL A 78 13.05 17.26 16.95
CA VAL A 78 11.72 16.65 17.13
C VAL A 78 11.71 15.26 16.50
N ASN A 79 11.51 14.23 17.34
CA ASN A 79 11.27 12.89 16.86
C ASN A 79 9.86 12.79 16.26
N LEU A 80 9.79 12.44 14.99
CA LEU A 80 8.52 12.16 14.32
C LEU A 80 7.90 10.87 14.84
N PRO A 81 6.59 10.86 15.08
CA PRO A 81 5.88 9.61 15.23
C PRO A 81 5.98 8.81 13.92
N ARG A 82 6.43 7.58 14.01
CA ARG A 82 6.60 6.69 12.86
C ARG A 82 5.29 6.05 12.41
N GLY A 83 4.27 6.07 13.25
CA GLY A 83 2.96 5.52 12.99
C GLY A 83 1.83 6.28 13.67
N ILE A 84 0.66 6.22 13.08
CA ILE A 84 -0.58 6.78 13.60
C ILE A 84 -1.59 5.66 13.71
N LEU A 85 -2.15 5.45 14.90
CA LEU A 85 -3.23 4.51 15.14
C LEU A 85 -4.57 5.25 15.07
N LEU A 86 -5.41 4.83 14.12
CA LEU A 86 -6.77 5.35 13.97
C LEU A 86 -7.75 4.42 14.68
N VAL A 87 -8.33 4.87 15.78
CA VAL A 87 -9.30 4.10 16.57
C VAL A 87 -10.69 4.70 16.42
N GLY A 88 -11.69 3.85 16.29
CA GLY A 88 -13.10 4.27 16.21
C GLY A 88 -14.00 3.21 15.61
N PRO A 89 -15.34 3.38 15.71
CA PRO A 89 -16.33 2.45 15.16
C PRO A 89 -16.18 2.25 13.66
N PRO A 90 -16.69 1.14 13.09
CA PRO A 90 -16.76 0.96 11.65
C PRO A 90 -17.56 2.08 10.99
N GLY A 91 -17.25 2.40 9.73
CA GLY A 91 -18.00 3.43 8.98
C GLY A 91 -17.67 4.90 9.31
N THR A 92 -16.77 5.18 10.26
CA THR A 92 -16.40 6.56 10.64
C THR A 92 -15.47 7.27 9.65
N GLY A 93 -15.11 6.63 8.54
CA GLY A 93 -14.32 7.26 7.49
C GLY A 93 -12.79 7.17 7.67
N LYS A 94 -12.27 6.29 8.54
CA LYS A 94 -10.82 6.10 8.76
C LYS A 94 -10.05 5.88 7.46
N THR A 95 -10.51 4.96 6.65
CA THR A 95 -9.89 4.64 5.34
C THR A 95 -9.96 5.82 4.36
N LEU A 96 -11.08 6.56 4.36
CA LEU A 96 -11.24 7.76 3.54
C LEU A 96 -10.26 8.84 3.95
N LEU A 97 -10.09 9.04 5.25
CA LEU A 97 -9.15 10.00 5.82
C LEU A 97 -7.72 9.75 5.34
N VAL A 98 -7.22 8.49 5.45
CA VAL A 98 -5.87 8.11 5.00
C VAL A 98 -5.69 8.37 3.50
N LYS A 99 -6.67 7.99 2.69
CA LYS A 99 -6.64 8.23 1.23
C LYS A 99 -6.61 9.72 0.90
N THR A 100 -7.38 10.53 1.63
CA THR A 100 -7.40 11.99 1.45
C THR A 100 -6.06 12.62 1.83
N ILE A 101 -5.44 12.19 2.94
CA ILE A 101 -4.12 12.64 3.37
C ILE A 101 -3.08 12.32 2.28
N ALA A 102 -3.06 11.10 1.81
CA ALA A 102 -2.13 10.64 0.78
C ALA A 102 -2.26 11.45 -0.51
N ALA A 103 -3.50 11.73 -0.94
CA ALA A 103 -3.80 12.55 -2.10
C ALA A 103 -3.28 13.99 -1.93
N ASN A 104 -3.52 14.61 -0.76
CA ASN A 104 -3.02 15.96 -0.45
C ASN A 104 -1.48 16.04 -0.42
N LEU A 105 -0.84 15.01 0.10
CA LEU A 105 0.62 14.91 0.18
C LEU A 105 1.24 14.48 -1.17
N LYS A 106 0.44 14.00 -2.12
CA LYS A 106 0.88 13.37 -3.38
C LYS A 106 1.83 12.19 -3.12
N ILE A 107 1.56 11.42 -2.08
CA ILE A 107 2.36 10.28 -1.65
C ILE A 107 1.58 9.00 -1.97
N PRO A 108 2.20 7.97 -2.57
CA PRO A 108 1.54 6.70 -2.84
C PRO A 108 1.21 5.96 -1.55
N VAL A 109 0.04 5.30 -1.52
CA VAL A 109 -0.39 4.42 -0.43
C VAL A 109 -0.14 2.97 -0.82
N ILE A 110 0.39 2.21 0.11
CA ILE A 110 0.45 0.75 0.05
C ILE A 110 -0.53 0.26 1.11
N SER A 111 -1.66 -0.31 0.70
CA SER A 111 -2.68 -0.81 1.62
C SER A 111 -2.62 -2.31 1.76
N ALA A 112 -2.85 -2.79 2.96
CA ALA A 112 -3.04 -4.19 3.32
C ALA A 112 -4.17 -4.28 4.35
N CYS A 113 -4.76 -5.46 4.50
CA CYS A 113 -5.68 -5.77 5.59
C CYS A 113 -4.98 -6.62 6.64
N GLY A 114 -5.27 -6.44 7.92
CA GLY A 114 -4.73 -7.27 8.99
C GLY A 114 -4.98 -8.76 8.77
N SER A 115 -6.14 -9.11 8.20
CA SER A 115 -6.48 -10.48 7.81
C SER A 115 -5.55 -11.10 6.75
N ASP A 116 -4.91 -10.28 5.91
CA ASP A 116 -3.97 -10.77 4.89
C ASP A 116 -2.73 -11.44 5.50
N PHE A 117 -2.46 -11.18 6.77
CA PHE A 117 -1.30 -11.68 7.50
C PHE A 117 -1.62 -12.88 8.40
N ILE A 118 -2.90 -13.30 8.44
CA ILE A 118 -3.32 -14.47 9.21
C ILE A 118 -3.27 -15.69 8.31
N GLU A 119 -2.42 -16.63 8.65
CA GLU A 119 -2.23 -17.87 7.90
C GLU A 119 -2.16 -19.07 8.83
N LYS A 120 -2.41 -20.26 8.27
CA LYS A 120 -2.30 -21.53 9.00
C LYS A 120 -0.85 -22.00 9.15
N PHE A 121 0.01 -21.60 8.21
CA PHE A 121 1.40 -22.04 8.16
C PHE A 121 2.31 -21.03 8.84
N VAL A 122 3.17 -21.54 9.74
CA VAL A 122 4.09 -20.73 10.53
C VAL A 122 5.05 -19.94 9.62
N GLY A 123 5.21 -18.66 9.91
CA GLY A 123 6.14 -17.75 9.23
C GLY A 123 5.62 -17.12 7.92
N VAL A 124 4.47 -17.55 7.39
CA VAL A 124 3.90 -16.96 6.16
C VAL A 124 3.43 -15.54 6.41
N GLY A 125 2.71 -15.29 7.51
CA GLY A 125 2.27 -13.95 7.90
C GLY A 125 3.43 -12.99 8.10
N ALA A 126 4.45 -13.42 8.85
CA ALA A 126 5.68 -12.65 9.04
C ALA A 126 6.41 -12.35 7.72
N SER A 127 6.45 -13.30 6.78
CA SER A 127 7.02 -13.10 5.45
C SER A 127 6.25 -12.06 4.64
N ARG A 128 4.92 -12.05 4.70
CA ARG A 128 4.08 -11.05 4.03
C ARG A 128 4.32 -9.65 4.58
N ILE A 129 4.49 -9.51 5.90
CA ILE A 129 4.85 -8.23 6.54
C ILE A 129 6.19 -7.75 6.02
N ARG A 130 7.24 -8.58 6.04
CA ARG A 130 8.55 -8.22 5.48
C ARG A 130 8.43 -7.75 4.02
N ASN A 131 7.67 -8.46 3.20
CA ASN A 131 7.45 -8.09 1.80
C ASN A 131 6.71 -6.76 1.63
N LEU A 132 5.73 -6.46 2.50
CA LEU A 132 5.01 -5.18 2.52
C LEU A 132 5.99 -4.03 2.78
N PHE A 133 6.78 -4.14 3.84
CA PHE A 133 7.77 -3.12 4.20
C PHE A 133 8.91 -3.02 3.19
N ALA A 134 9.37 -4.13 2.62
CA ALA A 134 10.35 -4.12 1.54
C ALA A 134 9.85 -3.37 0.28
N LYS A 135 8.56 -3.52 -0.07
CA LYS A 135 7.94 -2.73 -1.15
C LYS A 135 7.90 -1.24 -0.80
N ALA A 136 7.64 -0.91 0.46
CA ALA A 136 7.63 0.47 0.93
C ALA A 136 9.02 1.11 0.89
N LYS A 137 10.04 0.41 1.38
CA LYS A 137 11.46 0.86 1.38
C LYS A 137 12.01 1.16 -0.04
N ARG A 138 11.45 0.51 -1.07
CA ARG A 138 11.81 0.80 -2.48
C ARG A 138 11.26 2.14 -2.99
N LYS A 139 10.32 2.75 -2.28
CA LYS A 139 9.73 4.04 -2.65
C LYS A 139 10.41 5.15 -1.84
N LYS A 140 10.69 6.29 -2.49
CA LYS A 140 11.30 7.46 -1.81
C LYS A 140 10.45 7.97 -0.64
N LYS A 141 9.11 7.97 -0.82
CA LYS A 141 8.10 8.31 0.19
C LYS A 141 6.85 7.47 -0.08
N CYS A 142 6.25 6.88 0.95
CA CYS A 142 4.96 6.19 0.83
C CYS A 142 4.28 6.16 2.21
N ILE A 143 2.98 5.92 2.19
CA ILE A 143 2.18 5.61 3.37
C ILE A 143 1.85 4.13 3.33
N ILE A 144 2.18 3.40 4.40
CA ILE A 144 1.67 2.05 4.61
C ILE A 144 0.38 2.19 5.41
N PHE A 145 -0.71 1.70 4.87
CA PHE A 145 -1.99 1.66 5.55
C PHE A 145 -2.39 0.21 5.80
N ILE A 146 -2.54 -0.16 7.07
CA ILE A 146 -3.00 -1.48 7.47
C ILE A 146 -4.38 -1.31 8.09
N ASP A 147 -5.41 -1.79 7.40
CA ASP A 147 -6.79 -1.80 7.91
C ASP A 147 -7.01 -3.02 8.80
N GLU A 148 -7.93 -2.92 9.75
CA GLU A 148 -8.28 -4.01 10.68
C GLU A 148 -7.05 -4.67 11.36
N ILE A 149 -6.14 -3.85 11.86
CA ILE A 149 -4.89 -4.33 12.49
C ILE A 149 -5.14 -5.22 13.72
N ASP A 150 -6.29 -5.08 14.36
CA ASP A 150 -6.77 -5.91 15.46
C ASP A 150 -6.88 -7.39 15.09
N ALA A 151 -7.07 -7.71 13.80
CA ALA A 151 -7.03 -9.10 13.34
C ALA A 151 -5.69 -9.80 13.66
N ILE A 152 -4.57 -9.07 13.62
CA ILE A 152 -3.24 -9.60 13.96
C ILE A 152 -3.08 -9.69 15.49
N GLY A 153 -3.71 -8.74 16.21
CA GLY A 153 -3.49 -8.51 17.64
C GLY A 153 -4.11 -9.53 18.60
N GLY A 154 -4.94 -10.47 18.15
CA GLY A 154 -5.68 -11.51 18.89
C GLY A 154 -5.46 -11.61 20.41
N ASN A 155 -6.33 -12.27 21.17
CA ASN A 155 -6.20 -12.42 22.61
C ASN A 155 -4.86 -13.08 22.98
N ARG A 156 -4.06 -12.43 23.83
CA ARG A 156 -2.76 -12.91 24.33
C ARG A 156 -2.86 -14.26 25.09
N HIS A 157 -4.07 -14.66 25.47
CA HIS A 157 -4.35 -15.87 26.26
C HIS A 157 -4.57 -17.13 25.42
N ASP A 158 -4.71 -17.03 24.10
CA ASP A 158 -4.76 -18.20 23.22
C ASP A 158 -3.36 -18.78 23.05
N GLU A 159 -3.00 -19.77 23.86
CA GLU A 159 -1.70 -20.47 23.85
C GLU A 159 -1.37 -21.10 22.47
N ASN A 160 -2.36 -21.36 21.64
CA ASN A 160 -2.22 -21.98 20.31
C ASN A 160 -1.91 -20.99 19.16
N ASN A 161 -1.64 -19.72 19.45
CA ASN A 161 -1.47 -18.68 18.42
C ASN A 161 0.00 -18.22 18.23
N SER A 162 0.94 -19.18 18.20
CA SER A 162 2.36 -18.88 17.94
C SER A 162 2.58 -18.12 16.63
N GLU A 163 1.77 -18.41 15.59
CA GLU A 163 1.82 -17.74 14.30
C GLU A 163 1.44 -16.25 14.39
N ARG A 164 0.33 -15.93 15.07
CA ARG A 164 -0.08 -14.53 15.27
C ARG A 164 0.93 -13.74 16.07
N LYS A 165 1.51 -14.36 17.11
CA LYS A 165 2.58 -13.75 17.93
C LYS A 165 3.83 -13.47 17.08
N SER A 166 4.23 -14.42 16.24
CA SER A 166 5.35 -14.28 15.31
C SER A 166 5.08 -13.14 14.30
N THR A 167 3.89 -13.09 13.75
CA THR A 167 3.45 -12.06 12.80
C THR A 167 3.43 -10.68 13.45
N LEU A 168 2.86 -10.56 14.67
CA LEU A 168 2.86 -9.30 15.42
C LEU A 168 4.27 -8.82 15.75
N ASN A 169 5.12 -9.73 16.24
CA ASN A 169 6.51 -9.39 16.54
C ASN A 169 7.26 -8.91 15.29
N GLN A 170 7.04 -9.56 14.13
CA GLN A 170 7.63 -9.11 12.89
C GLN A 170 7.14 -7.71 12.49
N LEU A 171 5.86 -7.40 12.70
CA LEU A 171 5.31 -6.07 12.45
C LEU A 171 6.01 -5.00 13.32
N LEU A 172 6.18 -5.28 14.60
CA LEU A 172 6.88 -4.37 15.52
C LEU A 172 8.33 -4.14 15.10
N VAL A 173 9.04 -5.21 14.74
CA VAL A 173 10.43 -5.12 14.24
C VAL A 173 10.52 -4.24 12.99
N GLU A 174 9.59 -4.41 12.03
CA GLU A 174 9.60 -3.58 10.82
C GLU A 174 9.22 -2.12 11.10
N LEU A 175 8.31 -1.85 12.04
CA LEU A 175 7.96 -0.50 12.46
C LEU A 175 9.14 0.20 13.14
N ASP A 176 9.87 -0.49 14.01
CA ASP A 176 11.04 0.06 14.70
C ASP A 176 12.21 0.28 13.73
N GLY A 177 12.38 -0.62 12.77
CA GLY A 177 13.43 -0.55 11.73
C GLY A 177 13.06 0.30 10.51
N PHE A 178 11.92 0.96 10.50
CA PHE A 178 11.50 1.79 9.36
C PHE A 178 12.06 3.22 9.51
N ASN A 179 13.25 3.43 8.94
CA ASN A 179 13.95 4.72 8.90
C ASN A 179 13.87 5.35 7.51
#